data_41df477ee6f6e00a432ae34d431ca3c4
#
_entry.id   41df477ee6f6e00a432ae34d431ca3c4
#
_cell.length_a   1.000
_cell.length_b   1.000
_cell.length_c   1.000
_cell.angle_alpha   90.00
_cell.angle_beta   90.00
_cell.angle_gamma   90.00
#
_symmetry.space_group_name_H-M   'P 1'
#
loop_
_entity.id
_entity.type
_entity.pdbx_description
1 polymer ?
#
loop_
_entity_poly.entity_id
_entity_poly.type
_entity_poly.pdbx_seq_one_letter_code
_entity_poly.pdbx_strand_id
1 'polypeptide(L)'
;MHWADFAAQKLSERGETQVVVSGITPSGEFHIGHLREILSAEMIHRACLDFGLESRYVFIVDSMDPLRRVYDFLSPSYESYIGVPLANIPAPGEDGEPDPEGGSYAEFFLRPFLEALKQIGVEPEVIMNHETYQNGEFAEMIDLAITNRDEIHGIIESVSGRELPEDWFPYSPLGSNGSLDGVKVTGYDRPFVHWIDGQGIEGKSDIRLAEGKLPWRIDWAARWAIHGVTCEPAGKDHGAAGGSYDTGIPICELLGGNPPEKMVYEWIQLKGMGPMSSSAGVTIGPMEALSIVPPEILRYVIARSKMNRHIEFDTGAMMFLTADEYERLVSNPPNEEEAMSKRKRISVKTRRGAMRLSQISRDSDPSDSVGGVSFRHLSMLAQIKSDDDSVWSSLRRSGHLSGEPVTSLRSRLEKMRSWIGGDHFPEGSKITIQSEVGEEARSQIDEDSRSFLELLARRLESCDWNEDSIGETVRSSASDSGLGNRQAYVSLYLVILGRDYGPRISSLMAEMDRESLIGVVSSI
;
A
#
# COMPACT_ATOMS: atom_id res chain seq x y z
N MET A 1 -11.71 5.31 18.90
CA MET A 1 -12.19 5.68 17.55
C MET A 1 -11.01 5.48 16.61
N HIS A 2 -11.23 4.92 15.44
CA HIS A 2 -10.22 4.82 14.40
C HIS A 2 -9.87 6.22 13.87
N TRP A 3 -8.65 6.42 13.35
CA TRP A 3 -8.20 7.75 12.90
C TRP A 3 -9.06 8.30 11.75
N ALA A 4 -9.51 7.45 10.82
CA ALA A 4 -10.42 7.87 9.74
C ALA A 4 -11.81 8.27 10.25
N ASP A 5 -12.35 7.54 11.23
CA ASP A 5 -13.63 7.91 11.86
C ASP A 5 -13.52 9.25 12.62
N PHE A 6 -12.36 9.50 13.23
CA PHE A 6 -12.09 10.79 13.86
C PHE A 6 -12.01 11.93 12.85
N ALA A 7 -11.40 11.67 11.68
CA ALA A 7 -11.39 12.63 10.57
C ALA A 7 -12.80 12.92 10.07
N ALA A 8 -13.61 11.88 9.83
CA ALA A 8 -15.00 12.03 9.40
C ALA A 8 -15.85 12.83 10.40
N GLN A 9 -15.64 12.59 11.72
CA GLN A 9 -16.31 13.37 12.76
C GLN A 9 -15.93 14.86 12.68
N LYS A 10 -14.66 15.20 12.50
CA LYS A 10 -14.23 16.60 12.34
C LYS A 10 -14.82 17.22 11.07
N LEU A 11 -14.83 16.45 9.97
CA LEU A 11 -15.37 16.93 8.71
C LEU A 11 -16.88 17.19 8.77
N SER A 12 -17.63 16.44 9.57
CA SER A 12 -19.06 16.68 9.77
C SER A 12 -19.37 18.05 10.41
N GLU A 13 -18.39 18.64 11.13
CA GLU A 13 -18.51 20.00 11.68
C GLU A 13 -18.39 21.08 10.60
N ARG A 14 -17.85 20.73 9.40
CA ARG A 14 -17.69 21.65 8.26
C ARG A 14 -18.88 21.65 7.30
N GLY A 15 -19.73 20.63 7.35
CA GLY A 15 -20.91 20.48 6.50
C GLY A 15 -21.22 19.05 6.15
N GLU A 16 -22.28 18.83 5.38
CA GLU A 16 -22.77 17.50 5.01
C GLU A 16 -22.00 16.93 3.79
N THR A 17 -21.51 17.78 2.89
CA THR A 17 -20.80 17.39 1.67
C THR A 17 -19.30 17.52 1.86
N GLN A 18 -18.56 16.47 1.55
CA GLN A 18 -17.11 16.40 1.70
C GLN A 18 -16.42 16.07 0.38
N VAL A 19 -15.31 16.78 0.11
CA VAL A 19 -14.40 16.48 -1.00
C VAL A 19 -13.05 16.11 -0.40
N VAL A 20 -12.75 14.81 -0.43
CA VAL A 20 -11.48 14.27 0.06
C VAL A 20 -10.54 14.08 -1.13
N VAL A 21 -9.33 14.59 -1.02
CA VAL A 21 -8.38 14.62 -2.15
C VAL A 21 -7.08 13.93 -1.78
N SER A 22 -6.41 13.39 -2.78
CA SER A 22 -4.99 13.04 -2.79
C SER A 22 -4.36 13.55 -4.09
N GLY A 23 -3.05 13.82 -4.08
CA GLY A 23 -2.37 14.32 -5.27
C GLY A 23 -0.95 13.75 -5.40
N ILE A 24 -0.60 13.24 -6.59
CA ILE A 24 0.73 12.67 -6.85
C ILE A 24 1.23 13.09 -8.22
N THR A 25 2.54 13.42 -8.30
CA THR A 25 3.25 13.67 -9.56
C THR A 25 3.70 12.35 -10.18
N PRO A 26 3.30 11.99 -11.41
CA PRO A 26 3.71 10.76 -12.09
C PRO A 26 5.11 10.90 -12.70
N SER A 27 6.12 11.18 -11.86
CA SER A 27 7.50 11.43 -12.29
C SER A 27 8.30 10.17 -12.62
N GLY A 28 7.75 8.99 -12.41
CA GLY A 28 8.35 7.69 -12.66
C GLY A 28 7.48 6.59 -12.05
N GLU A 29 8.02 5.39 -11.94
CA GLU A 29 7.31 4.25 -11.34
C GLU A 29 6.83 4.56 -9.93
N PHE A 30 5.57 4.22 -9.67
CA PHE A 30 4.99 4.33 -8.34
C PHE A 30 5.46 3.18 -7.44
N HIS A 31 5.69 3.46 -6.18
CA HIS A 31 6.00 2.46 -5.17
C HIS A 31 4.90 2.41 -4.09
N ILE A 32 4.91 1.38 -3.25
CA ILE A 32 3.88 1.20 -2.20
C ILE A 32 3.80 2.38 -1.21
N GLY A 33 4.84 3.20 -1.12
CA GLY A 33 4.81 4.44 -0.33
C GLY A 33 3.69 5.38 -0.75
N HIS A 34 3.39 5.47 -2.05
CA HIS A 34 2.30 6.28 -2.58
C HIS A 34 0.92 5.75 -2.16
N LEU A 35 0.79 4.44 -1.86
CA LEU A 35 -0.46 3.89 -1.31
C LEU A 35 -0.80 4.46 0.07
N ARG A 36 0.17 4.99 0.81
CA ARG A 36 -0.11 5.65 2.10
C ARG A 36 -0.97 6.89 1.92
N GLU A 37 -0.67 7.68 0.90
CA GLU A 37 -1.44 8.87 0.56
C GLU A 37 -2.85 8.48 0.08
N ILE A 38 -2.91 7.67 -0.96
CA ILE A 38 -4.16 7.22 -1.58
C ILE A 38 -5.09 6.57 -0.56
N LEU A 39 -4.61 5.57 0.18
CA LEU A 39 -5.44 4.84 1.14
C LEU A 39 -5.78 5.68 2.37
N SER A 40 -4.96 6.67 2.75
CA SER A 40 -5.34 7.59 3.81
C SER A 40 -6.54 8.44 3.41
N ALA A 41 -6.54 9.00 2.21
CA ALA A 41 -7.67 9.78 1.68
C ALA A 41 -8.92 8.90 1.46
N GLU A 42 -8.75 7.74 0.82
CA GLU A 42 -9.84 6.82 0.54
C GLU A 42 -10.50 6.28 1.82
N MET A 43 -9.74 5.96 2.85
CA MET A 43 -10.28 5.52 4.15
C MET A 43 -11.02 6.64 4.89
N ILE A 44 -10.60 7.90 4.75
CA ILE A 44 -11.36 9.06 5.26
C ILE A 44 -12.66 9.21 4.48
N HIS A 45 -12.61 9.12 3.15
CA HIS A 45 -13.80 9.13 2.30
C HIS A 45 -14.82 8.05 2.73
N ARG A 46 -14.39 6.78 2.87
CA ARG A 46 -15.27 5.71 3.36
C ARG A 46 -15.83 5.99 4.75
N ALA A 47 -14.99 6.53 5.65
CA ALA A 47 -15.46 6.89 6.99
C ALA A 47 -16.48 8.02 6.96
N CYS A 48 -16.38 9.00 6.04
CA CYS A 48 -17.40 10.03 5.84
C CYS A 48 -18.73 9.41 5.40
N LEU A 49 -18.70 8.49 4.42
CA LEU A 49 -19.89 7.76 3.96
C LEU A 49 -20.53 6.93 5.09
N ASP A 50 -19.70 6.27 5.93
CA ASP A 50 -20.17 5.50 7.08
C ASP A 50 -20.73 6.39 8.21
N PHE A 51 -20.29 7.65 8.27
CA PHE A 51 -20.82 8.66 9.20
C PHE A 51 -22.13 9.28 8.69
N GLY A 52 -22.55 8.97 7.47
CA GLY A 52 -23.77 9.48 6.83
C GLY A 52 -23.57 10.79 6.06
N LEU A 53 -22.33 11.19 5.78
CA LEU A 53 -22.01 12.36 4.98
C LEU A 53 -22.02 12.01 3.49
N GLU A 54 -22.33 12.98 2.64
CA GLU A 54 -22.03 12.93 1.22
C GLU A 54 -20.52 13.11 1.04
N SER A 55 -19.86 12.23 0.29
CA SER A 55 -18.40 12.33 0.12
C SER A 55 -17.99 11.92 -1.29
N ARG A 56 -17.10 12.73 -1.90
CA ARG A 56 -16.38 12.41 -3.14
C ARG A 56 -14.91 12.16 -2.79
N TYR A 57 -14.30 11.20 -3.47
CA TYR A 57 -12.85 10.99 -3.41
C TYR A 57 -12.24 11.32 -4.76
N VAL A 58 -11.35 12.30 -4.78
CA VAL A 58 -10.69 12.80 -5.99
C VAL A 58 -9.19 12.52 -5.91
N PHE A 59 -8.63 11.98 -6.97
CA PHE A 59 -7.19 11.81 -7.15
C PHE A 59 -6.69 12.76 -8.22
N ILE A 60 -5.94 13.79 -7.81
CA ILE A 60 -5.36 14.78 -8.72
C ILE A 60 -3.97 14.30 -9.14
N VAL A 61 -3.78 14.14 -10.42
CA VAL A 61 -2.49 13.77 -11.02
C VAL A 61 -1.76 15.04 -11.44
N ASP A 62 -0.61 15.31 -10.83
CA ASP A 62 0.22 16.50 -11.07
C ASP A 62 0.94 16.43 -12.42
N SER A 63 0.17 16.28 -13.49
CA SER A 63 0.66 16.09 -14.85
C SER A 63 1.27 17.36 -15.49
N MET A 64 0.99 18.54 -14.90
CA MET A 64 1.64 19.82 -15.28
C MET A 64 2.99 20.05 -14.56
N ASP A 65 3.37 19.17 -13.64
CA ASP A 65 4.71 19.24 -13.06
C ASP A 65 5.77 18.91 -14.12
N PRO A 66 6.90 19.63 -14.12
CA PRO A 66 7.95 19.42 -15.11
C PRO A 66 8.82 18.20 -14.80
N LEU A 67 9.39 17.61 -15.85
CA LEU A 67 10.52 16.69 -15.71
C LEU A 67 11.71 17.46 -15.11
N ARG A 68 12.18 17.03 -13.93
CA ARG A 68 13.23 17.74 -13.18
C ARG A 68 14.63 17.26 -13.49
N ARG A 69 14.77 16.02 -13.96
CA ARG A 69 16.02 15.38 -14.32
C ARG A 69 15.76 14.13 -15.16
N VAL A 70 16.77 13.66 -15.86
CA VAL A 70 16.73 12.33 -16.47
C VAL A 70 16.95 11.29 -15.37
N TYR A 71 16.01 10.36 -15.23
CA TYR A 71 16.11 9.24 -14.28
C TYR A 71 16.86 8.08 -14.91
N ASP A 72 17.41 7.17 -14.10
CA ASP A 72 18.27 6.07 -14.55
C ASP A 72 17.57 5.08 -15.52
N PHE A 73 16.25 5.04 -15.50
CA PHE A 73 15.43 4.23 -16.41
C PHE A 73 15.10 4.93 -17.75
N LEU A 74 15.51 6.17 -17.93
CA LEU A 74 15.29 6.95 -19.14
C LEU A 74 16.59 7.06 -19.96
N SER A 75 16.44 7.12 -21.28
CA SER A 75 17.54 7.47 -22.16
C SER A 75 18.03 8.92 -21.94
N PRO A 76 19.33 9.21 -22.18
CA PRO A 76 19.85 10.57 -22.18
C PRO A 76 19.13 11.54 -23.11
N SER A 77 18.40 11.07 -24.13
CA SER A 77 17.60 11.91 -25.02
C SER A 77 16.50 12.70 -24.29
N TYR A 78 16.09 12.25 -23.10
CA TYR A 78 15.18 13.00 -22.24
C TYR A 78 15.76 14.29 -21.64
N GLU A 79 17.07 14.55 -21.78
CA GLU A 79 17.67 15.85 -21.40
C GLU A 79 16.97 17.03 -22.09
N SER A 80 16.52 16.83 -23.32
CA SER A 80 15.79 17.86 -24.08
C SER A 80 14.41 18.21 -23.51
N TYR A 81 13.85 17.38 -22.64
CA TYR A 81 12.55 17.57 -22.01
C TYR A 81 12.62 18.07 -20.56
N ILE A 82 13.83 18.34 -20.03
CA ILE A 82 13.95 18.93 -18.69
C ILE A 82 13.22 20.28 -18.65
N GLY A 83 12.36 20.44 -17.62
CA GLY A 83 11.51 21.63 -17.48
C GLY A 83 10.19 21.57 -18.24
N VAL A 84 9.97 20.58 -19.11
CA VAL A 84 8.70 20.37 -19.83
C VAL A 84 7.71 19.64 -18.94
N PRO A 85 6.41 20.04 -18.90
CA PRO A 85 5.37 19.34 -18.17
C PRO A 85 5.25 17.87 -18.59
N LEU A 86 5.06 16.96 -17.62
CA LEU A 86 4.99 15.51 -17.85
C LEU A 86 3.88 15.09 -18.83
N ALA A 87 2.80 15.86 -18.91
CA ALA A 87 1.73 15.64 -19.89
C ALA A 87 2.16 15.92 -21.34
N ASN A 88 3.19 16.74 -21.53
CA ASN A 88 3.67 17.18 -22.84
C ASN A 88 4.91 16.41 -23.32
N ILE A 89 5.38 15.44 -22.54
CA ILE A 89 6.55 14.62 -22.85
C ILE A 89 6.09 13.27 -23.39
N PRO A 90 6.71 12.73 -24.48
CA PRO A 90 6.44 11.37 -24.93
C PRO A 90 6.72 10.32 -23.85
N ALA A 91 5.95 9.25 -23.84
CA ALA A 91 6.21 8.09 -23.00
C ALA A 91 7.56 7.43 -23.36
N PRO A 92 8.25 6.75 -22.43
CA PRO A 92 9.41 5.95 -22.78
C PRO A 92 8.99 4.65 -23.49
N GLY A 93 9.72 4.32 -24.57
CA GLY A 93 9.66 3.03 -25.22
C GLY A 93 10.38 1.93 -24.41
N GLU A 94 10.41 0.70 -24.93
CA GLU A 94 11.08 -0.44 -24.28
C GLU A 94 12.60 -0.23 -24.08
N ASP A 95 13.21 0.58 -24.95
CA ASP A 95 14.64 0.96 -24.89
C ASP A 95 14.90 2.21 -24.03
N GLY A 96 13.86 2.78 -23.42
CA GLY A 96 13.92 4.01 -22.64
C GLY A 96 13.97 5.30 -23.46
N GLU A 97 13.94 5.22 -24.79
CA GLU A 97 13.88 6.38 -25.69
C GLU A 97 12.47 6.98 -25.74
N PRO A 98 12.32 8.29 -26.02
CA PRO A 98 11.01 8.90 -26.19
C PRO A 98 10.23 8.26 -27.35
N ASP A 99 9.04 7.71 -27.08
CA ASP A 99 8.14 7.13 -28.07
C ASP A 99 6.95 8.06 -28.33
N PRO A 100 6.92 8.80 -29.46
CA PRO A 100 5.81 9.69 -29.80
C PRO A 100 4.45 8.99 -29.98
N GLU A 101 4.45 7.68 -30.24
CA GLU A 101 3.22 6.89 -30.40
C GLU A 101 2.76 6.27 -29.07
N GLY A 102 3.60 6.30 -28.04
CA GLY A 102 3.38 5.69 -26.72
C GLY A 102 2.42 6.45 -25.79
N GLY A 103 1.93 7.63 -26.21
CA GLY A 103 1.17 8.55 -25.39
C GLY A 103 2.03 9.48 -24.55
N SER A 104 1.47 10.05 -23.47
CA SER A 104 2.23 10.95 -22.59
C SER A 104 2.98 10.19 -21.50
N TYR A 105 4.11 10.76 -21.07
CA TYR A 105 4.89 10.29 -19.94
C TYR A 105 4.04 10.13 -18.66
N ALA A 106 3.18 11.14 -18.39
CA ALA A 106 2.33 11.12 -17.21
C ALA A 106 1.35 9.94 -17.23
N GLU A 107 0.70 9.66 -18.37
CA GLU A 107 -0.26 8.55 -18.50
C GLU A 107 0.44 7.19 -18.46
N PHE A 108 1.65 7.08 -19.02
CA PHE A 108 2.44 5.86 -19.06
C PHE A 108 2.71 5.34 -17.64
N PHE A 109 3.21 6.19 -16.74
CA PHE A 109 3.48 5.79 -15.35
C PHE A 109 2.22 5.69 -14.50
N LEU A 110 1.18 6.47 -14.82
CA LEU A 110 -0.09 6.45 -14.08
C LEU A 110 -0.88 5.15 -14.30
N ARG A 111 -0.91 4.61 -15.52
CA ARG A 111 -1.77 3.48 -15.90
C ARG A 111 -1.57 2.23 -15.02
N PRO A 112 -0.34 1.72 -14.77
CA PRO A 112 -0.13 0.58 -13.89
C PRO A 112 -0.56 0.86 -12.44
N PHE A 113 -0.44 2.12 -12.00
CA PHE A 113 -0.86 2.51 -10.66
C PHE A 113 -2.38 2.47 -10.50
N LEU A 114 -3.13 2.99 -11.48
CA LEU A 114 -4.60 2.91 -11.48
C LEU A 114 -5.10 1.46 -11.49
N GLU A 115 -4.42 0.58 -12.22
CA GLU A 115 -4.74 -0.85 -12.20
C GLU A 115 -4.52 -1.47 -10.81
N ALA A 116 -3.42 -1.11 -10.14
CA ALA A 116 -3.18 -1.52 -8.77
C ALA A 116 -4.24 -0.97 -7.79
N LEU A 117 -4.65 0.30 -7.95
CA LEU A 117 -5.70 0.91 -7.15
C LEU A 117 -7.03 0.15 -7.29
N LYS A 118 -7.40 -0.22 -8.50
CA LYS A 118 -8.60 -1.03 -8.77
C LYS A 118 -8.54 -2.39 -8.06
N GLN A 119 -7.39 -3.08 -8.07
CA GLN A 119 -7.22 -4.36 -7.38
C GLN A 119 -7.36 -4.25 -5.86
N ILE A 120 -6.99 -3.11 -5.27
CA ILE A 120 -7.18 -2.86 -3.83
C ILE A 120 -8.53 -2.20 -3.50
N GLY A 121 -9.44 -2.09 -4.47
CA GLY A 121 -10.78 -1.54 -4.29
C GLY A 121 -10.80 -0.03 -4.09
N VAL A 122 -9.94 0.69 -4.78
CA VAL A 122 -9.86 2.16 -4.78
C VAL A 122 -10.18 2.66 -6.18
N GLU A 123 -11.31 3.34 -6.32
CA GLU A 123 -11.81 3.90 -7.58
C GLU A 123 -12.10 5.40 -7.40
N PRO A 124 -11.07 6.26 -7.43
CA PRO A 124 -11.24 7.70 -7.30
C PRO A 124 -11.77 8.32 -8.58
N GLU A 125 -12.35 9.50 -8.47
CA GLU A 125 -12.45 10.42 -9.58
C GLU A 125 -11.05 10.93 -9.91
N VAL A 126 -10.51 10.57 -11.08
CA VAL A 126 -9.15 10.97 -11.50
C VAL A 126 -9.22 12.27 -12.27
N ILE A 127 -8.45 13.27 -11.83
CA ILE A 127 -8.33 14.57 -12.51
C ILE A 127 -6.87 14.73 -12.95
N MET A 128 -6.66 14.86 -14.26
CA MET A 128 -5.36 15.23 -14.83
C MET A 128 -5.19 16.75 -14.74
N ASN A 129 -4.22 17.21 -13.94
CA ASN A 129 -4.09 18.65 -13.66
C ASN A 129 -3.87 19.52 -14.91
N HIS A 130 -3.22 18.97 -15.95
CA HIS A 130 -3.05 19.68 -17.23
C HIS A 130 -4.40 19.96 -17.93
N GLU A 131 -5.39 19.06 -17.80
CA GLU A 131 -6.73 19.25 -18.36
C GLU A 131 -7.47 20.38 -17.63
N THR A 132 -7.31 20.49 -16.30
CA THR A 132 -7.88 21.60 -15.50
C THR A 132 -7.32 22.94 -15.96
N TYR A 133 -6.01 23.02 -16.25
CA TYR A 133 -5.42 24.21 -16.87
C TYR A 133 -5.95 24.47 -18.27
N GLN A 134 -6.00 23.43 -19.12
CA GLN A 134 -6.46 23.54 -20.50
C GLN A 134 -7.91 23.97 -20.61
N ASN A 135 -8.76 23.58 -19.68
CA ASN A 135 -10.17 23.95 -19.60
C ASN A 135 -10.40 25.35 -19.02
N GLY A 136 -9.33 26.04 -18.60
CA GLY A 136 -9.39 27.39 -18.05
C GLY A 136 -9.88 27.51 -16.62
N GLU A 137 -10.00 26.41 -15.90
CA GLU A 137 -10.47 26.40 -14.50
C GLU A 137 -9.50 27.12 -13.54
N PHE A 138 -8.20 27.16 -13.88
CA PHE A 138 -7.20 27.93 -13.16
C PHE A 138 -7.18 29.43 -13.46
N ALA A 139 -7.85 29.89 -14.51
CA ALA A 139 -7.69 31.26 -14.99
C ALA A 139 -7.98 32.33 -13.92
N GLU A 140 -9.05 32.16 -13.15
CA GLU A 140 -9.39 33.08 -12.06
C GLU A 140 -8.35 33.02 -10.93
N MET A 141 -7.89 31.82 -10.56
CA MET A 141 -6.87 31.63 -9.52
C MET A 141 -5.52 32.23 -9.93
N ILE A 142 -5.15 32.13 -11.21
CA ILE A 142 -3.94 32.75 -11.75
C ILE A 142 -4.06 34.28 -11.70
N ASP A 143 -5.18 34.85 -12.14
CA ASP A 143 -5.42 36.29 -12.08
C ASP A 143 -5.37 36.82 -10.64
N LEU A 144 -6.03 36.14 -9.71
CA LEU A 144 -5.98 36.47 -8.27
C LEU A 144 -4.56 36.37 -7.70
N ALA A 145 -3.82 35.31 -8.07
CA ALA A 145 -2.44 35.14 -7.60
C ALA A 145 -1.51 36.24 -8.13
N ILE A 146 -1.67 36.66 -9.38
CA ILE A 146 -0.89 37.76 -9.96
C ILE A 146 -1.26 39.09 -9.30
N THR A 147 -2.56 39.34 -9.10
CA THR A 147 -3.05 40.57 -8.47
C THR A 147 -2.58 40.70 -7.00
N ASN A 148 -2.51 39.58 -6.29
CA ASN A 148 -2.07 39.54 -4.88
C ASN A 148 -0.61 39.07 -4.74
N ARG A 149 0.23 39.28 -5.74
CA ARG A 149 1.63 38.79 -5.81
C ARG A 149 2.43 39.12 -4.54
N ASP A 150 2.39 40.38 -4.10
CA ASP A 150 3.20 40.84 -2.98
C ASP A 150 2.76 40.21 -1.65
N GLU A 151 1.46 39.96 -1.49
CA GLU A 151 0.92 39.30 -0.31
C GLU A 151 1.30 37.82 -0.29
N ILE A 152 1.18 37.12 -1.41
CA ILE A 152 1.60 35.71 -1.57
C ILE A 152 3.11 35.58 -1.33
N HIS A 153 3.90 36.52 -1.87
CA HIS A 153 5.36 36.57 -1.63
C HIS A 153 5.65 36.64 -0.12
N GLY A 154 5.00 37.59 0.59
CA GLY A 154 5.15 37.75 2.03
C GLY A 154 4.71 36.52 2.83
N ILE A 155 3.62 35.83 2.42
CA ILE A 155 3.16 34.58 3.04
C ILE A 155 4.22 33.49 2.88
N ILE A 156 4.74 33.28 1.66
CA ILE A 156 5.74 32.23 1.41
C ILE A 156 7.01 32.48 2.24
N GLU A 157 7.53 33.70 2.25
CA GLU A 157 8.73 34.03 3.02
C GLU A 157 8.53 33.90 4.53
N SER A 158 7.46 34.51 5.06
CA SER A 158 7.22 34.52 6.49
C SER A 158 6.91 33.14 7.09
N VAL A 159 6.16 32.30 6.35
CA VAL A 159 5.75 30.98 6.82
C VAL A 159 6.83 29.94 6.59
N SER A 160 7.46 29.93 5.42
CA SER A 160 8.44 28.90 5.06
C SER A 160 9.90 29.25 5.36
N GLY A 161 10.19 30.51 5.65
CA GLY A 161 11.55 31.01 5.84
C GLY A 161 12.40 31.00 4.56
N ARG A 162 11.77 30.85 3.39
CA ARG A 162 12.46 30.87 2.09
C ARG A 162 12.51 32.30 1.56
N GLU A 163 13.68 32.74 1.18
CA GLU A 163 13.82 33.99 0.42
C GLU A 163 13.46 33.71 -1.05
N LEU A 164 12.58 34.54 -1.60
CA LEU A 164 12.19 34.48 -3.01
C LEU A 164 13.01 35.50 -3.82
N PRO A 165 13.33 35.20 -5.10
CA PRO A 165 14.02 36.16 -5.97
C PRO A 165 13.23 37.47 -6.15
N GLU A 166 13.91 38.61 -6.31
CA GLU A 166 13.27 39.92 -6.53
C GLU A 166 12.34 39.93 -7.76
N ASP A 167 12.69 39.17 -8.79
CA ASP A 167 11.90 39.01 -10.02
C ASP A 167 10.90 37.83 -9.96
N TRP A 168 10.69 37.25 -8.77
CA TRP A 168 9.71 36.18 -8.60
C TRP A 168 8.32 36.58 -9.06
N PHE A 169 7.65 35.64 -9.74
CA PHE A 169 6.29 35.83 -10.26
C PHE A 169 5.43 34.60 -9.96
N PRO A 170 4.15 34.76 -9.58
CA PRO A 170 3.27 33.64 -9.19
C PRO A 170 2.69 32.86 -10.37
N TYR A 171 3.33 32.89 -11.52
CA TYR A 171 3.00 32.12 -12.72
C TYR A 171 4.27 31.83 -13.50
N SER A 172 4.44 30.60 -13.93
CA SER A 172 5.56 30.14 -14.74
C SER A 172 5.05 29.81 -16.15
N PRO A 173 5.29 30.68 -17.14
CA PRO A 173 4.89 30.43 -18.53
C PRO A 173 5.76 29.35 -19.17
N LEU A 174 5.23 28.67 -20.19
CA LEU A 174 6.00 27.81 -21.08
C LEU A 174 6.76 28.66 -22.08
N GLY A 175 8.07 28.46 -22.18
CA GLY A 175 8.91 29.09 -23.19
C GLY A 175 8.70 28.51 -24.60
N SER A 176 9.44 29.03 -25.57
CA SER A 176 9.36 28.63 -26.98
C SER A 176 9.69 27.13 -27.21
N ASN A 177 10.43 26.51 -26.30
CA ASN A 177 10.79 25.08 -26.30
C ASN A 177 9.82 24.22 -25.47
N GLY A 178 8.73 24.80 -24.94
CA GLY A 178 7.79 24.09 -24.08
C GLY A 178 8.23 23.86 -22.63
N SER A 179 9.41 24.37 -22.23
CA SER A 179 9.92 24.27 -20.85
C SER A 179 9.43 25.43 -19.98
N LEU A 180 9.23 25.16 -18.70
CA LEU A 180 8.97 26.17 -17.65
C LEU A 180 10.27 26.83 -17.17
N ASP A 181 11.42 26.20 -17.44
CA ASP A 181 12.71 26.65 -16.93
C ASP A 181 13.30 27.77 -17.80
N GLY A 182 13.93 28.75 -17.14
CA GLY A 182 14.62 29.84 -17.81
C GLY A 182 13.71 30.88 -18.48
N VAL A 183 12.42 30.87 -18.17
CA VAL A 183 11.45 31.83 -18.71
C VAL A 183 11.22 32.95 -17.68
N LYS A 184 11.38 34.20 -18.12
CA LYS A 184 11.20 35.39 -17.28
C LYS A 184 9.97 36.14 -17.70
N VAL A 185 9.07 36.42 -16.75
CA VAL A 185 7.90 37.27 -16.98
C VAL A 185 8.31 38.72 -17.11
N THR A 186 7.83 39.37 -18.14
CA THR A 186 8.10 40.80 -18.46
C THR A 186 6.88 41.70 -18.25
N GLY A 187 5.67 41.12 -18.18
CA GLY A 187 4.43 41.87 -17.93
C GLY A 187 3.20 41.00 -17.86
N TYR A 188 2.11 41.60 -17.40
CA TYR A 188 0.79 40.98 -17.36
C TYR A 188 -0.28 41.94 -17.86
N ASP A 189 -1.07 41.48 -18.76
CA ASP A 189 -2.17 42.21 -19.43
C ASP A 189 -3.29 41.21 -19.70
N ARG A 190 -4.22 41.11 -18.75
CA ARG A 190 -5.24 40.04 -18.71
C ARG A 190 -5.92 39.81 -20.07
N PRO A 191 -5.94 38.58 -20.58
CA PRO A 191 -5.54 37.33 -19.96
C PRO A 191 -4.09 36.89 -20.29
N PHE A 192 -3.22 37.78 -20.74
CA PHE A 192 -1.91 37.44 -21.28
C PHE A 192 -0.77 37.75 -20.29
N VAL A 193 0.09 36.77 -20.04
CA VAL A 193 1.38 36.93 -19.36
C VAL A 193 2.46 37.04 -20.45
N HIS A 194 3.15 38.18 -20.50
CA HIS A 194 4.27 38.40 -21.40
C HIS A 194 5.57 37.86 -20.81
N TRP A 195 6.40 37.26 -21.64
CA TRP A 195 7.64 36.66 -21.17
C TRP A 195 8.77 36.73 -22.22
N ILE A 196 9.97 36.50 -21.76
CA ILE A 196 11.18 36.25 -22.55
C ILE A 196 11.85 34.96 -22.03
N ASP A 197 12.23 34.07 -22.95
CA ASP A 197 12.93 32.83 -22.57
C ASP A 197 14.47 32.98 -22.56
N GLY A 198 15.17 31.91 -22.15
CA GLY A 198 16.63 31.87 -22.08
C GLY A 198 17.31 31.99 -23.44
N GLN A 199 16.57 31.87 -24.55
CA GLN A 199 17.09 32.08 -25.93
C GLN A 199 16.84 33.50 -26.42
N GLY A 200 16.22 34.35 -25.61
CA GLY A 200 15.87 35.71 -25.95
C GLY A 200 14.61 35.84 -26.84
N ILE A 201 13.83 34.78 -26.94
CA ILE A 201 12.54 34.81 -27.68
C ILE A 201 11.48 35.40 -26.75
N GLU A 202 10.78 36.44 -27.26
CA GLU A 202 9.65 37.04 -26.58
C GLU A 202 8.36 36.31 -26.96
N GLY A 203 7.47 36.14 -25.96
CA GLY A 203 6.17 35.52 -26.18
C GLY A 203 5.12 35.96 -25.17
N LYS A 204 3.95 35.37 -25.28
CA LYS A 204 2.83 35.57 -24.35
C LYS A 204 2.10 34.25 -24.12
N SER A 205 1.66 34.03 -22.90
CA SER A 205 0.84 32.89 -22.49
C SER A 205 -0.55 33.34 -22.09
N ASP A 206 -1.56 32.64 -22.56
CA ASP A 206 -2.96 32.85 -22.17
C ASP A 206 -3.24 32.04 -20.88
N ILE A 207 -3.56 32.73 -19.78
CA ILE A 207 -3.84 32.08 -18.49
C ILE A 207 -5.09 31.17 -18.48
N ARG A 208 -5.89 31.20 -19.55
CA ARG A 208 -7.07 30.34 -19.76
C ARG A 208 -6.72 28.99 -20.40
N LEU A 209 -5.45 28.78 -20.72
CA LEU A 209 -4.93 27.58 -21.39
C LEU A 209 -3.76 27.02 -20.60
N ALA A 210 -3.38 25.78 -20.93
CA ALA A 210 -2.21 25.13 -20.33
C ALA A 210 -0.88 25.65 -20.92
N GLU A 211 -0.73 26.97 -21.06
CA GLU A 211 0.47 27.66 -21.59
C GLU A 211 1.43 28.09 -20.48
N GLY A 212 1.26 27.55 -19.29
CA GLY A 212 2.07 27.76 -18.10
C GLY A 212 1.33 27.24 -16.88
N LYS A 213 1.91 27.44 -15.70
CA LYS A 213 1.30 26.99 -14.44
C LYS A 213 1.64 27.89 -13.26
N LEU A 214 0.87 27.80 -12.20
CA LEU A 214 1.20 28.35 -10.89
C LEU A 214 2.40 27.58 -10.28
N PRO A 215 3.34 28.24 -9.58
CA PRO A 215 4.31 27.56 -8.74
C PRO A 215 3.63 26.61 -7.75
N TRP A 216 4.24 25.46 -7.51
CA TRP A 216 3.62 24.33 -6.81
C TRP A 216 2.86 24.69 -5.52
N ARG A 217 3.40 25.57 -4.67
CA ARG A 217 2.74 25.98 -3.42
C ARG A 217 1.44 26.77 -3.64
N ILE A 218 1.36 27.51 -4.72
CA ILE A 218 0.17 28.28 -5.09
C ILE A 218 -0.80 27.38 -5.85
N ASP A 219 -0.30 26.55 -6.77
CA ASP A 219 -1.07 25.57 -7.52
C ASP A 219 -1.88 24.66 -6.56
N TRP A 220 -1.22 24.13 -5.53
CA TRP A 220 -1.87 23.28 -4.53
C TRP A 220 -3.00 24.00 -3.79
N ALA A 221 -2.76 25.24 -3.34
CA ALA A 221 -3.77 26.06 -2.68
C ALA A 221 -4.93 26.44 -3.61
N ALA A 222 -4.62 26.73 -4.89
CA ALA A 222 -5.62 27.02 -5.92
C ALA A 222 -6.54 25.81 -6.19
N ARG A 223 -5.99 24.59 -6.24
CA ARG A 223 -6.79 23.36 -6.37
C ARG A 223 -7.77 23.18 -5.22
N TRP A 224 -7.38 23.53 -3.98
CA TRP A 224 -8.29 23.49 -2.85
C TRP A 224 -9.51 24.41 -3.07
N ALA A 225 -9.27 25.60 -3.60
CA ALA A 225 -10.34 26.55 -3.92
C ALA A 225 -11.22 26.08 -5.10
N ILE A 226 -10.59 25.64 -6.22
CA ILE A 226 -11.29 25.20 -7.45
C ILE A 226 -12.20 24.01 -7.16
N HIS A 227 -11.68 22.98 -6.46
CA HIS A 227 -12.42 21.74 -6.25
C HIS A 227 -13.23 21.71 -4.93
N GLY A 228 -13.17 22.79 -4.12
CA GLY A 228 -13.86 22.85 -2.83
C GLY A 228 -13.39 21.78 -1.86
N VAL A 229 -12.07 21.54 -1.80
CA VAL A 229 -11.46 20.47 -1.01
C VAL A 229 -11.71 20.68 0.47
N THR A 230 -12.27 19.68 1.15
CA THR A 230 -12.53 19.73 2.59
C THR A 230 -11.49 18.98 3.42
N CYS A 231 -10.81 18.00 2.82
CA CYS A 231 -9.72 17.25 3.45
C CYS A 231 -8.73 16.75 2.41
N GLU A 232 -7.45 17.00 2.62
CA GLU A 232 -6.36 16.41 1.87
C GLU A 232 -5.29 15.94 2.85
N PRO A 233 -5.18 14.62 3.13
CA PRO A 233 -4.10 14.09 3.95
C PRO A 233 -2.75 14.33 3.27
N ALA A 234 -1.76 14.79 4.02
CA ALA A 234 -0.44 15.08 3.47
C ALA A 234 0.68 14.38 4.25
N GLY A 235 1.75 14.02 3.56
CA GLY A 235 2.96 13.52 4.16
C GLY A 235 3.57 14.53 5.15
N LYS A 236 4.34 14.02 6.12
CA LYS A 236 4.97 14.87 7.15
C LYS A 236 5.89 15.94 6.59
N ASP A 237 6.46 15.72 5.43
CA ASP A 237 7.31 16.68 4.70
C ASP A 237 6.53 17.93 4.27
N HIS A 238 5.26 17.78 3.91
CA HIS A 238 4.36 18.87 3.57
C HIS A 238 3.63 19.43 4.81
N GLY A 239 3.32 18.54 5.74
CA GLY A 239 2.55 18.85 6.95
C GLY A 239 3.35 19.38 8.14
N ALA A 240 4.69 19.39 8.07
CA ALA A 240 5.54 19.98 9.12
C ALA A 240 5.33 21.48 9.27
N ALA A 241 5.68 22.02 10.45
CA ALA A 241 5.61 23.46 10.69
C ALA A 241 6.46 24.23 9.68
N GLY A 242 5.88 25.25 9.04
CA GLY A 242 6.48 26.00 7.94
C GLY A 242 6.51 25.24 6.60
N GLY A 243 5.91 24.06 6.54
CA GLY A 243 5.77 23.26 5.33
C GLY A 243 4.78 23.84 4.33
N SER A 244 4.58 23.08 3.24
CA SER A 244 3.75 23.53 2.14
C SER A 244 2.28 23.67 2.52
N TYR A 245 1.81 22.89 3.49
CA TYR A 245 0.44 22.98 3.98
C TYR A 245 0.20 24.31 4.71
N ASP A 246 1.15 24.72 5.56
CA ASP A 246 1.04 25.96 6.33
C ASP A 246 1.11 27.21 5.44
N THR A 247 1.83 27.15 4.31
CA THR A 247 1.78 28.22 3.29
C THR A 247 0.51 28.16 2.45
N GLY A 248 0.00 26.95 2.18
CA GLY A 248 -1.20 26.76 1.36
C GLY A 248 -2.48 27.30 2.00
N ILE A 249 -2.63 27.20 3.32
CA ILE A 249 -3.81 27.67 4.04
C ILE A 249 -4.10 29.17 3.77
N PRO A 250 -3.21 30.11 4.12
CA PRO A 250 -3.46 31.53 3.87
C PRO A 250 -3.51 31.88 2.39
N ILE A 251 -2.81 31.16 1.51
CA ILE A 251 -2.89 31.36 0.07
C ILE A 251 -4.28 30.95 -0.44
N CYS A 252 -4.82 29.80 -0.01
CA CYS A 252 -6.17 29.37 -0.36
C CYS A 252 -7.24 30.38 0.06
N GLU A 253 -7.14 30.93 1.27
CA GLU A 253 -8.04 31.98 1.76
C GLU A 253 -7.95 33.25 0.91
N LEU A 254 -6.73 33.66 0.53
CA LEU A 254 -6.49 34.81 -0.34
C LEU A 254 -7.06 34.62 -1.74
N LEU A 255 -7.06 33.37 -2.23
CA LEU A 255 -7.68 32.99 -3.51
C LEU A 255 -9.21 32.77 -3.39
N GLY A 256 -9.83 33.10 -2.24
CA GLY A 256 -11.26 32.98 -2.02
C GLY A 256 -11.76 31.57 -1.67
N GLY A 257 -10.88 30.62 -1.44
CA GLY A 257 -11.20 29.25 -1.04
C GLY A 257 -11.35 29.08 0.48
N ASN A 258 -11.86 27.91 0.89
CA ASN A 258 -11.92 27.48 2.28
C ASN A 258 -10.92 26.34 2.48
N PRO A 259 -9.77 26.56 3.16
CA PRO A 259 -8.70 25.56 3.22
C PRO A 259 -9.16 24.25 3.88
N PRO A 260 -8.61 23.10 3.45
CA PRO A 260 -9.02 21.79 3.94
C PRO A 260 -8.58 21.52 5.38
N GLU A 261 -9.22 20.54 6.02
CA GLU A 261 -8.78 20.00 7.32
C GLU A 261 -7.41 19.34 7.15
N LYS A 262 -6.44 19.81 7.94
CA LYS A 262 -5.06 19.31 7.89
C LYS A 262 -4.94 17.95 8.58
N MET A 263 -4.60 16.93 7.80
CA MET A 263 -4.29 15.59 8.29
C MET A 263 -2.89 15.19 7.86
N VAL A 264 -2.01 14.84 8.80
CA VAL A 264 -0.61 14.53 8.51
C VAL A 264 -0.32 13.06 8.79
N TYR A 265 0.34 12.39 7.84
CA TYR A 265 0.76 11.01 7.99
C TYR A 265 2.28 10.83 7.88
N GLU A 266 2.78 9.80 8.58
CA GLU A 266 4.14 9.29 8.43
C GLU A 266 4.24 8.28 7.29
N TRP A 267 5.43 8.15 6.71
CA TRP A 267 5.69 7.35 5.51
C TRP A 267 5.63 5.84 5.74
N ILE A 268 5.55 5.09 4.64
CA ILE A 268 5.87 3.66 4.58
C ILE A 268 7.35 3.53 4.25
N GLN A 269 8.05 2.65 4.98
CA GLN A 269 9.45 2.31 4.78
C GLN A 269 9.59 0.82 4.55
N LEU A 270 10.56 0.41 3.74
CA LEU A 270 10.92 -1.00 3.66
C LEU A 270 11.75 -1.38 4.87
N LYS A 271 11.42 -2.50 5.49
CA LYS A 271 12.10 -3.00 6.67
C LYS A 271 13.60 -3.20 6.38
N GLY A 272 14.42 -2.54 7.21
CA GLY A 272 15.89 -2.61 7.10
C GLY A 272 16.51 -1.78 5.98
N MET A 273 15.72 -1.10 5.14
CA MET A 273 16.21 -0.31 3.99
C MET A 273 15.85 1.17 4.07
N GLY A 274 15.00 1.58 5.03
CA GLY A 274 14.60 2.98 5.21
C GLY A 274 13.52 3.46 4.22
N PRO A 275 13.39 4.78 4.01
CA PRO A 275 12.41 5.35 3.09
C PRO A 275 12.63 4.87 1.65
N MET A 276 11.53 4.54 0.98
CA MET A 276 11.57 4.19 -0.44
C MET A 276 11.83 5.43 -1.30
N SER A 277 12.57 5.21 -2.39
CA SER A 277 12.85 6.24 -3.37
C SER A 277 12.93 5.60 -4.76
N SER A 278 12.06 6.00 -5.66
CA SER A 278 12.08 5.57 -7.07
C SER A 278 13.43 5.87 -7.73
N SER A 279 14.13 6.91 -7.27
CA SER A 279 15.44 7.33 -7.81
C SER A 279 16.64 6.56 -7.24
N ALA A 280 16.46 5.74 -6.20
CA ALA A 280 17.52 4.95 -5.56
C ALA A 280 17.43 3.45 -5.85
N GLY A 281 16.46 2.99 -6.66
CA GLY A 281 16.29 1.59 -7.03
C GLY A 281 15.84 0.66 -5.87
N VAL A 282 15.56 1.23 -4.70
CA VAL A 282 15.10 0.48 -3.51
C VAL A 282 13.60 0.70 -3.36
N THR A 283 12.82 0.00 -4.17
CA THR A 283 11.37 0.14 -4.17
C THR A 283 10.71 -1.21 -4.42
N ILE A 284 9.47 -1.33 -3.98
CA ILE A 284 8.53 -2.35 -4.43
C ILE A 284 7.31 -1.62 -5.02
N GLY A 285 6.98 -1.96 -6.26
CA GLY A 285 5.82 -1.39 -6.94
C GLY A 285 4.49 -1.92 -6.36
N PRO A 286 3.38 -1.17 -6.50
CA PRO A 286 2.08 -1.64 -6.01
C PRO A 286 1.61 -2.94 -6.69
N MET A 287 1.83 -3.09 -8.00
CA MET A 287 1.50 -4.33 -8.72
C MET A 287 2.36 -5.51 -8.28
N GLU A 288 3.66 -5.28 -8.06
CA GLU A 288 4.58 -6.29 -7.54
C GLU A 288 4.16 -6.73 -6.12
N ALA A 289 3.87 -5.78 -5.23
CA ALA A 289 3.36 -6.10 -3.91
C ALA A 289 2.04 -6.90 -3.98
N LEU A 290 1.13 -6.52 -4.88
CA LEU A 290 -0.16 -7.22 -5.08
C LEU A 290 -0.02 -8.59 -5.73
N SER A 291 1.08 -8.89 -6.38
CA SER A 291 1.35 -10.24 -6.91
C SER A 291 1.61 -11.28 -5.81
N ILE A 292 2.03 -10.82 -4.62
CA ILE A 292 2.43 -11.67 -3.48
C ILE A 292 1.63 -11.40 -2.19
N VAL A 293 1.06 -10.20 -2.04
CA VAL A 293 0.29 -9.82 -0.84
C VAL A 293 -1.19 -9.76 -1.17
N PRO A 294 -2.07 -10.43 -0.42
CA PRO A 294 -3.52 -10.23 -0.56
C PRO A 294 -3.91 -8.77 -0.35
N PRO A 295 -4.80 -8.22 -1.20
CA PRO A 295 -5.10 -6.78 -1.18
C PRO A 295 -5.71 -6.30 0.14
N GLU A 296 -6.50 -7.11 0.82
CA GLU A 296 -7.05 -6.80 2.14
C GLU A 296 -5.94 -6.72 3.22
N ILE A 297 -4.88 -7.52 3.09
CA ILE A 297 -3.73 -7.47 4.01
C ILE A 297 -2.92 -6.20 3.75
N LEU A 298 -2.73 -5.82 2.49
CA LEU A 298 -2.05 -4.56 2.14
C LEU A 298 -2.83 -3.34 2.69
N ARG A 299 -4.16 -3.32 2.53
CA ARG A 299 -5.02 -2.29 3.14
C ARG A 299 -4.94 -2.31 4.66
N TYR A 300 -4.92 -3.51 5.28
CA TYR A 300 -4.86 -3.67 6.73
C TYR A 300 -3.57 -3.10 7.33
N VAL A 301 -2.44 -3.27 6.67
CA VAL A 301 -1.16 -2.66 7.10
C VAL A 301 -1.29 -1.15 7.30
N ILE A 302 -2.02 -0.48 6.41
CA ILE A 302 -2.25 0.96 6.47
C ILE A 302 -3.34 1.30 7.49
N ALA A 303 -4.47 0.60 7.45
CA ALA A 303 -5.62 0.86 8.32
C ALA A 303 -5.27 0.72 9.82
N ARG A 304 -4.55 -0.36 10.21
CA ARG A 304 -4.17 -0.59 11.61
C ARG A 304 -3.18 0.43 12.17
N SER A 305 -2.47 1.13 11.28
CA SER A 305 -1.37 2.02 11.66
C SER A 305 -1.89 3.42 12.00
N LYS A 306 -1.33 4.02 13.05
CA LYS A 306 -1.65 5.42 13.37
C LYS A 306 -1.05 6.36 12.33
N MET A 307 -1.72 7.48 12.08
CA MET A 307 -1.24 8.50 11.14
C MET A 307 0.17 9.00 11.49
N ASN A 308 0.45 9.27 12.76
CA ASN A 308 1.73 9.79 13.26
C ASN A 308 2.80 8.72 13.52
N ARG A 309 2.71 7.57 12.84
CA ARG A 309 3.70 6.48 12.92
C ARG A 309 4.08 6.04 11.51
N HIS A 310 5.37 5.89 11.27
CA HIS A 310 5.83 5.24 10.05
C HIS A 310 5.39 3.77 10.04
N ILE A 311 5.22 3.24 8.86
CA ILE A 311 4.86 1.84 8.61
C ILE A 311 6.11 1.14 8.10
N GLU A 312 6.57 0.12 8.81
CA GLU A 312 7.57 -0.81 8.27
C GLU A 312 6.83 -1.88 7.45
N PHE A 313 7.03 -1.87 6.15
CA PHE A 313 6.52 -2.87 5.25
C PHE A 313 7.55 -3.97 5.05
N ASP A 314 7.13 -5.21 5.30
CA ASP A 314 7.98 -6.40 5.20
C ASP A 314 7.20 -7.48 4.46
N THR A 315 7.67 -7.84 3.28
CA THR A 315 7.14 -8.93 2.46
C THR A 315 7.62 -10.32 2.88
N GLY A 316 8.47 -10.39 3.91
CA GLY A 316 9.00 -11.63 4.47
C GLY A 316 8.18 -12.16 5.66
N ALA A 317 8.84 -12.51 6.74
CA ALA A 317 8.23 -13.18 7.90
C ALA A 317 7.11 -12.39 8.60
N MET A 318 7.15 -11.04 8.54
CA MET A 318 6.10 -10.20 9.12
C MET A 318 4.77 -10.32 8.38
N MET A 319 4.76 -10.80 7.13
CA MET A 319 3.51 -11.03 6.41
C MET A 319 2.66 -12.11 7.09
N PHE A 320 3.26 -13.20 7.57
CA PHE A 320 2.54 -14.20 8.37
C PHE A 320 1.91 -13.61 9.63
N LEU A 321 2.66 -12.77 10.36
CA LEU A 321 2.16 -12.14 11.58
C LEU A 321 1.02 -11.16 11.30
N THR A 322 1.12 -10.42 10.20
CA THR A 322 0.09 -9.46 9.79
C THR A 322 -1.18 -10.18 9.34
N ALA A 323 -1.04 -11.26 8.57
CA ALA A 323 -2.17 -12.09 8.16
C ALA A 323 -2.84 -12.77 9.38
N ASP A 324 -2.07 -13.35 10.29
CA ASP A 324 -2.58 -13.95 11.54
C ASP A 324 -3.36 -12.93 12.40
N GLU A 325 -2.86 -11.69 12.48
CA GLU A 325 -3.53 -10.62 13.23
C GLU A 325 -4.86 -10.24 12.57
N TYR A 326 -4.86 -10.07 11.25
CA TYR A 326 -6.05 -9.75 10.47
C TYR A 326 -7.10 -10.86 10.56
N GLU A 327 -6.71 -12.11 10.31
CA GLU A 327 -7.60 -13.28 10.35
C GLU A 327 -8.21 -13.50 11.73
N ARG A 328 -7.42 -13.30 12.80
CA ARG A 328 -7.93 -13.35 14.18
C ARG A 328 -8.93 -12.24 14.45
N LEU A 329 -8.71 -11.06 13.87
CA LEU A 329 -9.61 -9.93 13.99
C LEU A 329 -10.94 -10.19 13.27
N VAL A 330 -10.90 -10.82 12.11
CA VAL A 330 -12.07 -11.21 11.32
C VAL A 330 -12.84 -12.34 12.00
N SER A 331 -12.14 -13.40 12.43
CA SER A 331 -12.76 -14.57 13.06
C SER A 331 -13.34 -14.27 14.45
N ASN A 332 -12.76 -13.33 15.19
CA ASN A 332 -13.18 -12.92 16.53
C ASN A 332 -13.26 -11.39 16.60
N PRO A 333 -14.27 -10.78 15.99
CA PRO A 333 -14.45 -9.35 16.03
C PRO A 333 -14.56 -8.83 17.47
N PRO A 334 -13.79 -7.79 17.85
CA PRO A 334 -13.79 -7.30 19.21
C PRO A 334 -15.17 -6.70 19.57
N ASN A 335 -15.71 -7.08 20.75
CA ASN A 335 -16.99 -6.62 21.24
C ASN A 335 -16.85 -5.40 22.16
N GLU A 336 -17.62 -4.33 21.93
CA GLU A 336 -17.63 -3.13 22.78
C GLU A 336 -18.27 -3.36 24.14
N GLU A 337 -19.28 -4.23 24.21
CA GLU A 337 -20.00 -4.53 25.45
C GLU A 337 -19.12 -5.21 26.49
N GLU A 338 -18.11 -5.97 26.03
CA GLU A 338 -17.13 -6.64 26.89
C GLU A 338 -16.02 -5.70 27.38
N ALA A 339 -15.97 -4.46 26.88
CA ALA A 339 -14.91 -3.51 27.19
C ALA A 339 -15.22 -2.73 28.48
N MET A 340 -14.69 -3.21 29.62
CA MET A 340 -14.89 -2.65 30.96
C MET A 340 -14.27 -1.26 31.20
N SER A 341 -13.35 -0.78 30.35
CA SER A 341 -12.66 0.50 30.51
C SER A 341 -12.67 1.36 29.25
N LYS A 342 -12.56 2.70 29.44
CA LYS A 342 -12.46 3.65 28.31
C LYS A 342 -11.33 3.29 27.34
N ARG A 343 -10.17 2.87 27.86
CA ARG A 343 -9.02 2.46 27.04
C ARG A 343 -9.34 1.22 26.19
N LYS A 344 -10.00 0.23 26.78
CA LYS A 344 -10.42 -0.99 26.05
C LYS A 344 -11.46 -0.64 24.97
N ARG A 345 -12.46 0.22 25.26
CA ARG A 345 -13.44 0.66 24.26
C ARG A 345 -12.79 1.40 23.08
N ILE A 346 -11.81 2.28 23.34
CA ILE A 346 -11.05 2.94 22.26
C ILE A 346 -10.31 1.89 21.42
N SER A 347 -9.67 0.92 22.04
CA SER A 347 -8.96 -0.15 21.33
C SER A 347 -9.91 -0.98 20.46
N VAL A 348 -11.08 -1.36 20.99
CA VAL A 348 -12.12 -2.08 20.23
C VAL A 348 -12.55 -1.28 19.00
N LYS A 349 -12.92 -0.01 19.19
CA LYS A 349 -13.33 0.87 18.07
C LYS A 349 -12.23 1.02 17.01
N THR A 350 -10.98 1.18 17.44
CA THR A 350 -9.83 1.28 16.51
C THR A 350 -9.66 0.00 15.70
N ARG A 351 -9.73 -1.18 16.33
CA ARG A 351 -9.59 -2.48 15.66
C ARG A 351 -10.76 -2.77 14.70
N ARG A 352 -12.00 -2.47 15.11
CA ARG A 352 -13.17 -2.61 14.22
C ARG A 352 -13.07 -1.68 13.01
N GLY A 353 -12.64 -0.43 13.20
CA GLY A 353 -12.40 0.50 12.11
C GLY A 353 -11.31 -0.01 11.15
N ALA A 354 -10.20 -0.54 11.68
CA ALA A 354 -9.14 -1.12 10.86
C ALA A 354 -9.65 -2.32 10.03
N MET A 355 -10.42 -3.23 10.64
CA MET A 355 -11.03 -4.37 9.94
C MET A 355 -11.98 -3.92 8.82
N ARG A 356 -12.90 -2.99 9.11
CA ARG A 356 -13.86 -2.46 8.14
C ARG A 356 -13.17 -1.79 6.95
N LEU A 357 -12.19 -0.93 7.21
CA LEU A 357 -11.48 -0.16 6.18
C LEU A 357 -10.45 -0.99 5.40
N SER A 358 -10.16 -2.22 5.84
CA SER A 358 -9.31 -3.15 5.10
C SER A 358 -10.06 -3.90 4.00
N GLN A 359 -11.40 -3.83 3.96
CA GLN A 359 -12.17 -4.51 2.92
C GLN A 359 -11.98 -3.86 1.56
N ILE A 360 -11.90 -4.68 0.50
CA ILE A 360 -11.80 -4.20 -0.88
C ILE A 360 -13.08 -3.44 -1.27
N SER A 361 -14.24 -4.03 -1.01
CA SER A 361 -15.51 -3.33 -1.14
C SER A 361 -16.02 -2.90 0.23
N ARG A 362 -16.61 -1.70 0.31
CA ARG A 362 -17.22 -1.17 1.54
C ARG A 362 -18.31 -2.07 2.10
N ASP A 363 -19.07 -2.74 1.21
CA ASP A 363 -20.23 -3.52 1.56
C ASP A 363 -19.93 -5.03 1.72
N SER A 364 -18.67 -5.47 1.58
CA SER A 364 -18.29 -6.87 1.74
C SER A 364 -18.22 -7.30 3.21
N ASP A 365 -18.59 -8.56 3.47
CA ASP A 365 -18.35 -9.18 4.78
C ASP A 365 -16.83 -9.44 4.94
N PRO A 366 -16.21 -9.00 6.04
CA PRO A 366 -14.80 -9.29 6.28
C PRO A 366 -14.42 -10.77 6.23
N SER A 367 -15.35 -11.69 6.56
CA SER A 367 -15.13 -13.14 6.50
C SER A 367 -14.91 -13.66 5.07
N ASP A 368 -15.50 -13.01 4.06
CA ASP A 368 -15.36 -13.39 2.66
C ASP A 368 -13.90 -13.21 2.17
N SER A 369 -13.20 -12.23 2.72
CA SER A 369 -11.80 -11.96 2.37
C SER A 369 -10.84 -13.07 2.81
N VAL A 370 -11.14 -13.75 3.91
CA VAL A 370 -10.34 -14.86 4.47
C VAL A 370 -10.67 -16.20 3.80
N GLY A 371 -11.91 -16.37 3.34
CA GLY A 371 -12.38 -17.60 2.69
C GLY A 371 -12.35 -18.85 3.58
N GLY A 372 -12.35 -18.68 4.91
CA GLY A 372 -12.41 -19.77 5.89
C GLY A 372 -11.12 -20.55 6.10
N VAL A 373 -10.03 -20.22 5.38
CA VAL A 373 -8.73 -20.92 5.46
C VAL A 373 -7.64 -19.96 5.94
N SER A 374 -6.92 -20.33 6.99
CA SER A 374 -5.84 -19.46 7.50
C SER A 374 -4.67 -19.37 6.51
N PHE A 375 -4.03 -18.20 6.49
CA PHE A 375 -2.88 -17.91 5.62
C PHE A 375 -1.73 -18.90 5.81
N ARG A 376 -1.47 -19.31 7.07
CA ARG A 376 -0.43 -20.32 7.37
C ARG A 376 -0.79 -21.70 6.87
N HIS A 377 -2.06 -22.11 7.00
CA HIS A 377 -2.50 -23.42 6.50
C HIS A 377 -2.45 -23.46 4.97
N LEU A 378 -2.88 -22.39 4.31
CA LEU A 378 -2.78 -22.25 2.87
C LEU A 378 -1.31 -22.26 2.40
N SER A 379 -0.40 -21.59 3.13
CA SER A 379 1.03 -21.61 2.84
C SER A 379 1.65 -23.02 2.94
N MET A 380 1.25 -23.79 3.96
CA MET A 380 1.68 -25.17 4.11
C MET A 380 1.22 -26.02 2.91
N LEU A 381 -0.07 -25.97 2.59
CA LEU A 381 -0.62 -26.74 1.47
C LEU A 381 -0.02 -26.35 0.12
N ALA A 382 0.15 -25.05 -0.14
CA ALA A 382 0.76 -24.55 -1.36
C ALA A 382 2.21 -25.04 -1.57
N GLN A 383 2.93 -25.35 -0.48
CA GLN A 383 4.30 -25.87 -0.55
C GLN A 383 4.37 -27.40 -0.77
N ILE A 384 3.41 -28.15 -0.20
CA ILE A 384 3.47 -29.62 -0.22
C ILE A 384 2.57 -30.26 -1.28
N LYS A 385 1.68 -29.48 -1.91
CA LYS A 385 0.82 -29.93 -3.03
C LYS A 385 1.32 -29.32 -4.34
N SER A 386 1.44 -30.16 -5.38
CA SER A 386 1.97 -29.75 -6.67
C SER A 386 1.06 -28.84 -7.50
N ASP A 387 -0.25 -28.94 -7.26
CA ASP A 387 -1.29 -28.24 -8.02
C ASP A 387 -2.43 -27.77 -7.14
N ASP A 388 -3.27 -26.87 -7.67
CA ASP A 388 -4.35 -26.24 -6.92
C ASP A 388 -5.50 -27.21 -6.63
N ASP A 389 -5.79 -28.16 -7.55
CA ASP A 389 -6.84 -29.15 -7.33
C ASP A 389 -6.53 -30.05 -6.14
N SER A 390 -5.26 -30.39 -5.95
CA SER A 390 -4.76 -31.12 -4.78
C SER A 390 -4.92 -30.30 -3.49
N VAL A 391 -4.71 -28.97 -3.53
CA VAL A 391 -4.97 -28.07 -2.40
C VAL A 391 -6.47 -28.05 -2.06
N TRP A 392 -7.33 -27.88 -3.06
CA TRP A 392 -8.78 -27.84 -2.84
C TRP A 392 -9.31 -29.18 -2.33
N SER A 393 -8.80 -30.28 -2.84
CA SER A 393 -9.16 -31.63 -2.38
C SER A 393 -8.76 -31.86 -0.93
N SER A 394 -7.60 -31.38 -0.52
CA SER A 394 -7.12 -31.42 0.86
C SER A 394 -8.02 -30.60 1.81
N LEU A 395 -8.34 -29.37 1.43
CA LEU A 395 -9.22 -28.49 2.20
C LEU A 395 -10.66 -29.04 2.37
N ARG A 396 -11.18 -29.72 1.33
CA ARG A 396 -12.48 -30.40 1.42
C ARG A 396 -12.42 -31.61 2.36
N ARG A 397 -11.36 -32.43 2.25
CA ARG A 397 -11.15 -33.61 3.12
C ARG A 397 -11.02 -33.23 4.58
N SER A 398 -10.32 -32.12 4.89
CA SER A 398 -10.12 -31.64 6.25
C SER A 398 -11.29 -30.81 6.79
N GLY A 399 -12.36 -30.59 5.98
CA GLY A 399 -13.51 -29.82 6.40
C GLY A 399 -13.33 -28.30 6.44
N HIS A 400 -12.17 -27.79 5.98
CA HIS A 400 -11.91 -26.35 5.87
C HIS A 400 -12.63 -25.70 4.69
N LEU A 401 -13.05 -26.50 3.70
CA LEU A 401 -13.77 -26.03 2.51
C LEU A 401 -14.99 -26.91 2.27
N SER A 402 -16.16 -26.29 2.24
CA SER A 402 -17.45 -26.94 1.87
C SER A 402 -17.89 -26.46 0.50
N GLY A 403 -17.53 -27.19 -0.56
CA GLY A 403 -17.91 -26.83 -1.93
C GLY A 403 -16.75 -26.26 -2.75
N GLU A 404 -17.07 -25.31 -3.66
CA GLU A 404 -16.05 -24.66 -4.49
C GLU A 404 -15.38 -23.50 -3.74
N PRO A 405 -14.06 -23.29 -3.95
CA PRO A 405 -13.35 -22.18 -3.35
C PRO A 405 -13.86 -20.84 -3.89
N VAL A 406 -14.15 -19.90 -2.99
CA VAL A 406 -14.54 -18.54 -3.34
C VAL A 406 -13.40 -17.79 -4.05
N THR A 407 -13.72 -16.74 -4.80
CA THR A 407 -12.76 -15.98 -5.60
C THR A 407 -11.61 -15.44 -4.76
N SER A 408 -11.88 -14.93 -3.56
CA SER A 408 -10.84 -14.43 -2.64
C SER A 408 -9.84 -15.53 -2.24
N LEU A 409 -10.32 -16.74 -1.96
CA LEU A 409 -9.46 -17.85 -1.59
C LEU A 409 -8.59 -18.34 -2.78
N ARG A 410 -9.15 -18.35 -4.00
CA ARG A 410 -8.37 -18.66 -5.22
C ARG A 410 -7.26 -17.61 -5.42
N SER A 411 -7.59 -16.33 -5.32
CA SER A 411 -6.61 -15.24 -5.43
C SER A 411 -5.53 -15.32 -4.33
N ARG A 412 -5.92 -15.68 -3.09
CA ARG A 412 -4.95 -15.90 -2.00
C ARG A 412 -3.98 -17.06 -2.31
N LEU A 413 -4.45 -18.15 -2.90
CA LEU A 413 -3.58 -19.28 -3.28
C LEU A 413 -2.63 -18.90 -4.40
N GLU A 414 -3.10 -18.21 -5.43
CA GLU A 414 -2.27 -17.71 -6.53
C GLU A 414 -1.14 -16.82 -6.01
N LYS A 415 -1.47 -15.81 -5.18
CA LYS A 415 -0.48 -14.92 -4.56
C LYS A 415 0.47 -15.66 -3.62
N MET A 416 -0.03 -16.67 -2.91
CA MET A 416 0.78 -17.52 -2.04
C MET A 416 1.83 -18.30 -2.84
N ARG A 417 1.45 -18.88 -3.99
CA ARG A 417 2.39 -19.58 -4.87
C ARG A 417 3.42 -18.62 -5.46
N SER A 418 3.00 -17.45 -5.91
CA SER A 418 3.91 -16.39 -6.39
C SER A 418 4.90 -15.98 -5.30
N TRP A 419 4.43 -15.81 -4.07
CA TRP A 419 5.29 -15.47 -2.94
C TRP A 419 6.29 -16.57 -2.59
N ILE A 420 5.84 -17.83 -2.53
CA ILE A 420 6.70 -19.01 -2.26
C ILE A 420 7.79 -19.16 -3.33
N GLY A 421 7.45 -18.89 -4.60
CA GLY A 421 8.38 -18.98 -5.74
C GLY A 421 9.34 -17.80 -5.87
N GLY A 422 9.10 -16.70 -5.15
CA GLY A 422 9.89 -15.46 -5.23
C GLY A 422 10.92 -15.30 -4.11
N ASP A 423 11.73 -14.24 -4.23
CA ASP A 423 12.83 -13.93 -3.31
C ASP A 423 12.36 -13.40 -1.94
N HIS A 424 11.10 -13.02 -1.84
CA HIS A 424 10.51 -12.46 -0.62
C HIS A 424 10.07 -13.53 0.40
N PHE A 425 9.96 -14.79 -0.02
CA PHE A 425 9.51 -15.85 0.90
C PHE A 425 10.58 -16.18 1.93
N PRO A 426 10.25 -16.15 3.25
CA PRO A 426 11.25 -16.36 4.28
C PRO A 426 11.81 -17.78 4.22
N GLU A 427 13.13 -17.92 4.12
CA GLU A 427 13.82 -19.22 4.02
C GLU A 427 13.45 -20.16 5.18
N GLY A 428 13.36 -19.61 6.41
CA GLY A 428 12.94 -20.39 7.58
C GLY A 428 11.49 -20.89 7.54
N SER A 429 10.67 -20.44 6.56
CA SER A 429 9.28 -20.89 6.38
C SER A 429 9.12 -21.92 5.24
N LYS A 430 10.17 -22.18 4.47
CA LYS A 430 10.16 -23.21 3.43
C LYS A 430 10.00 -24.59 4.08
N ILE A 431 9.14 -25.42 3.50
CA ILE A 431 8.86 -26.77 3.98
C ILE A 431 9.56 -27.77 3.03
N THR A 432 10.55 -28.48 3.58
CA THR A 432 11.22 -29.58 2.89
C THR A 432 10.99 -30.83 3.70
N ILE A 433 10.13 -31.73 3.21
CA ILE A 433 9.85 -33.00 3.87
C ILE A 433 11.05 -33.92 3.62
N GLN A 434 11.60 -34.48 4.70
CA GLN A 434 12.72 -35.41 4.64
C GLN A 434 12.24 -36.80 4.19
N SER A 435 12.94 -37.41 3.26
CA SER A 435 12.75 -38.84 2.89
C SER A 435 13.49 -39.78 3.86
N GLU A 436 14.57 -39.29 4.47
CA GLU A 436 15.39 -39.97 5.45
C GLU A 436 15.84 -38.98 6.52
N VAL A 437 15.98 -39.44 7.75
CA VAL A 437 16.46 -38.60 8.86
C VAL A 437 17.95 -38.32 8.70
N GLY A 438 18.32 -37.04 8.55
CA GLY A 438 19.72 -36.64 8.44
C GLY A 438 20.54 -36.88 9.72
N GLU A 439 21.88 -37.01 9.58
CA GLU A 439 22.78 -37.28 10.70
C GLU A 439 22.70 -36.23 11.81
N GLU A 440 22.57 -34.95 11.45
CA GLU A 440 22.43 -33.86 12.39
C GLU A 440 21.15 -33.99 13.23
N ALA A 441 20.02 -34.30 12.61
CA ALA A 441 18.74 -34.50 13.29
C ALA A 441 18.81 -35.77 14.19
N ARG A 442 19.43 -36.87 13.71
CA ARG A 442 19.64 -38.07 14.51
C ARG A 442 20.46 -37.80 15.78
N SER A 443 21.48 -36.96 15.70
CA SER A 443 22.33 -36.62 16.83
C SER A 443 21.61 -35.85 17.96
N GLN A 444 20.49 -35.19 17.62
CA GLN A 444 19.68 -34.43 18.56
C GLN A 444 18.53 -35.26 19.20
N ILE A 445 18.30 -36.48 18.74
CA ILE A 445 17.26 -37.39 19.25
C ILE A 445 17.84 -38.27 20.32
N ASP A 446 17.47 -38.01 21.58
CA ASP A 446 17.82 -38.82 22.72
C ASP A 446 17.00 -40.13 22.82
N GLU A 447 17.30 -40.97 23.82
CA GLU A 447 16.67 -42.29 23.99
C GLU A 447 15.17 -42.19 24.34
N ASP A 448 14.78 -41.15 25.10
CA ASP A 448 13.37 -40.90 25.44
C ASP A 448 12.59 -40.48 24.22
N SER A 449 13.14 -39.58 23.38
CA SER A 449 12.57 -39.17 22.11
C SER A 449 12.46 -40.32 21.11
N ARG A 450 13.45 -41.24 21.07
CA ARG A 450 13.42 -42.45 20.25
C ARG A 450 12.28 -43.39 20.69
N SER A 451 12.14 -43.63 21.99
CA SER A 451 11.06 -44.45 22.55
C SER A 451 9.67 -43.89 22.23
N PHE A 452 9.52 -42.54 22.27
CA PHE A 452 8.31 -41.86 21.83
C PHE A 452 8.03 -42.09 20.36
N LEU A 453 9.02 -41.92 19.48
CA LEU A 453 8.85 -42.02 18.03
C LEU A 453 8.50 -43.46 17.61
N GLU A 454 9.12 -44.49 18.22
CA GLU A 454 8.77 -45.88 18.00
C GLU A 454 7.34 -46.21 18.45
N LEU A 455 6.90 -45.68 19.60
CA LEU A 455 5.54 -45.87 20.09
C LEU A 455 4.54 -45.16 19.15
N LEU A 456 4.86 -43.96 18.73
CA LEU A 456 4.04 -43.18 17.79
C LEU A 456 3.91 -43.90 16.46
N ALA A 457 5.00 -44.37 15.85
CA ALA A 457 4.96 -45.07 14.57
C ALA A 457 3.99 -46.27 14.59
N ARG A 458 4.06 -47.10 15.65
CA ARG A 458 3.12 -48.25 15.84
C ARG A 458 1.65 -47.78 15.95
N ARG A 459 1.39 -46.67 16.62
CA ARG A 459 0.02 -46.16 16.82
C ARG A 459 -0.53 -45.51 15.53
N LEU A 460 0.33 -44.92 14.74
CA LEU A 460 -0.04 -44.31 13.44
C LEU A 460 -0.52 -45.36 12.42
N GLU A 461 -0.12 -46.64 12.55
CA GLU A 461 -0.60 -47.70 11.65
C GLU A 461 -2.12 -47.90 11.72
N SER A 462 -2.75 -47.64 12.85
CA SER A 462 -4.17 -47.89 13.09
C SER A 462 -4.99 -46.66 13.43
N CYS A 463 -4.40 -45.45 13.51
CA CYS A 463 -5.16 -44.26 13.80
C CYS A 463 -5.94 -43.77 12.55
N ASP A 464 -7.05 -43.05 12.75
CA ASP A 464 -7.75 -42.38 11.66
C ASP A 464 -6.85 -41.27 11.07
N TRP A 465 -6.77 -41.24 9.72
CA TRP A 465 -5.85 -40.31 9.05
C TRP A 465 -6.46 -38.93 8.87
N ASN A 466 -6.59 -38.21 9.96
CA ASN A 466 -7.04 -36.83 10.03
C ASN A 466 -6.29 -36.07 11.12
N GLU A 467 -6.34 -34.73 11.05
CA GLU A 467 -5.58 -33.85 11.93
C GLU A 467 -5.84 -34.08 13.42
N ASP A 468 -7.11 -34.28 13.81
CA ASP A 468 -7.50 -34.42 15.22
C ASP A 468 -7.04 -35.75 15.79
N SER A 469 -7.26 -36.85 15.08
CA SER A 469 -6.85 -38.20 15.51
C SER A 469 -5.33 -38.33 15.53
N ILE A 470 -4.61 -37.81 14.57
CA ILE A 470 -3.14 -37.76 14.57
C ILE A 470 -2.64 -36.93 15.75
N GLY A 471 -3.22 -35.73 15.95
CA GLY A 471 -2.83 -34.87 17.07
C GLY A 471 -3.05 -35.51 18.44
N GLU A 472 -4.16 -36.27 18.61
CA GLU A 472 -4.40 -37.03 19.83
C GLU A 472 -3.40 -38.21 20.01
N THR A 473 -3.12 -38.92 18.91
CA THR A 473 -2.13 -40.02 18.90
C THR A 473 -0.73 -39.50 19.27
N VAL A 474 -0.32 -38.34 18.79
CA VAL A 474 0.94 -37.68 19.16
C VAL A 474 0.96 -37.38 20.67
N ARG A 475 -0.08 -36.72 21.20
CA ARG A 475 -0.16 -36.34 22.61
C ARG A 475 -0.19 -37.54 23.55
N SER A 476 -1.00 -38.55 23.23
CA SER A 476 -1.07 -39.78 24.04
C SER A 476 0.24 -40.57 24.00
N SER A 477 0.89 -40.65 22.83
CA SER A 477 2.19 -41.31 22.72
C SER A 477 3.28 -40.58 23.52
N ALA A 478 3.28 -39.24 23.51
CA ALA A 478 4.20 -38.45 24.33
C ALA A 478 3.96 -38.69 25.84
N SER A 479 2.71 -38.67 26.28
CA SER A 479 2.33 -38.93 27.67
C SER A 479 2.75 -40.33 28.12
N ASP A 480 2.50 -41.37 27.31
CA ASP A 480 2.74 -42.75 27.66
C ASP A 480 4.24 -43.13 27.60
N SER A 481 5.04 -42.42 26.82
CA SER A 481 6.49 -42.53 26.82
C SER A 481 7.17 -41.67 27.91
N GLY A 482 6.39 -40.89 28.66
CA GLY A 482 6.94 -39.98 29.68
C GLY A 482 7.62 -38.73 29.11
N LEU A 483 7.49 -38.48 27.79
CA LEU A 483 8.11 -37.33 27.12
C LEU A 483 7.22 -36.10 27.23
N GLY A 484 7.79 -34.95 27.50
CA GLY A 484 7.08 -33.69 27.52
C GLY A 484 6.62 -33.30 26.12
N ASN A 485 5.39 -32.73 26.00
CA ASN A 485 4.80 -32.32 24.68
C ASN A 485 5.76 -31.50 23.81
N ARG A 486 6.48 -30.54 24.39
CA ARG A 486 7.42 -29.71 23.64
C ARG A 486 8.52 -30.54 22.98
N GLN A 487 9.11 -31.48 23.72
CA GLN A 487 10.18 -32.32 23.21
C GLN A 487 9.65 -33.30 22.15
N ALA A 488 8.44 -33.86 22.34
CA ALA A 488 7.78 -34.70 21.36
C ALA A 488 7.57 -33.96 20.01
N TYR A 489 7.10 -32.71 20.05
CA TYR A 489 6.96 -31.90 18.84
C TYR A 489 8.30 -31.56 18.20
N VAL A 490 9.34 -31.22 18.98
CA VAL A 490 10.69 -30.96 18.45
C VAL A 490 11.23 -32.22 17.77
N SER A 491 11.10 -33.41 18.39
CA SER A 491 11.53 -34.69 17.80
C SER A 491 10.84 -34.95 16.46
N LEU A 492 9.54 -34.70 16.35
CA LEU A 492 8.80 -34.82 15.09
C LEU A 492 9.28 -33.85 14.02
N TYR A 493 9.51 -32.59 14.38
CA TYR A 493 10.03 -31.63 13.43
C TYR A 493 11.43 -31.99 12.93
N LEU A 494 12.31 -32.45 13.81
CA LEU A 494 13.65 -32.96 13.44
C LEU A 494 13.56 -34.10 12.44
N VAL A 495 12.66 -35.04 12.66
CA VAL A 495 12.49 -36.23 11.82
C VAL A 495 11.85 -35.87 10.47
N ILE A 496 10.81 -35.07 10.49
CA ILE A 496 10.00 -34.78 9.29
C ILE A 496 10.62 -33.65 8.44
N LEU A 497 11.19 -32.62 9.08
CA LEU A 497 11.66 -31.39 8.43
C LEU A 497 13.17 -31.14 8.57
N GLY A 498 13.90 -31.93 9.37
CA GLY A 498 15.33 -31.74 9.66
C GLY A 498 15.64 -30.49 10.49
N ARG A 499 14.66 -29.93 11.22
CA ARG A 499 14.80 -28.76 12.09
C ARG A 499 13.81 -28.84 13.25
N ASP A 500 13.97 -28.00 14.29
CA ASP A 500 13.22 -28.06 15.56
C ASP A 500 11.88 -27.30 15.56
N TYR A 501 11.46 -26.75 14.42
CA TYR A 501 10.22 -25.99 14.25
C TYR A 501 9.59 -26.17 12.86
N GLY A 502 8.30 -25.83 12.76
CA GLY A 502 7.58 -25.93 11.49
C GLY A 502 6.10 -25.49 11.60
N PRO A 503 5.29 -25.79 10.59
CA PRO A 503 3.84 -25.59 10.65
C PRO A 503 3.22 -26.52 11.70
N ARG A 504 1.91 -26.37 11.95
CA ARG A 504 1.18 -27.27 12.87
C ARG A 504 1.41 -28.73 12.46
N ILE A 505 2.10 -29.48 13.31
CA ILE A 505 2.64 -30.80 12.92
C ILE A 505 1.54 -31.81 12.57
N SER A 506 0.41 -31.82 13.31
CA SER A 506 -0.69 -32.73 13.02
C SER A 506 -1.36 -32.45 11.66
N SER A 507 -1.45 -31.18 11.27
CA SER A 507 -1.94 -30.77 9.96
C SER A 507 -0.99 -31.21 8.85
N LEU A 508 0.32 -31.03 9.05
CA LEU A 508 1.35 -31.48 8.11
C LEU A 508 1.32 -33.00 7.93
N MET A 509 1.31 -33.74 9.04
CA MET A 509 1.28 -35.21 9.03
C MET A 509 0.04 -35.76 8.34
N ALA A 510 -1.15 -35.14 8.54
CA ALA A 510 -2.40 -35.54 7.88
C ALA A 510 -2.38 -35.38 6.35
N GLU A 511 -1.49 -34.52 5.85
CA GLU A 511 -1.31 -34.27 4.43
C GLU A 511 -0.20 -35.12 3.77
N MET A 512 0.57 -35.84 4.57
CA MET A 512 1.60 -36.76 4.09
C MET A 512 0.99 -38.14 3.83
N ASP A 513 1.66 -38.90 2.96
CA ASP A 513 1.35 -40.32 2.78
C ASP A 513 1.65 -41.10 4.06
N ARG A 514 0.72 -41.96 4.50
CA ARG A 514 0.80 -42.71 5.76
C ARG A 514 2.04 -43.58 5.81
N GLU A 515 2.29 -44.39 4.79
CA GLU A 515 3.38 -45.34 4.76
C GLU A 515 4.74 -44.63 4.78
N SER A 516 4.84 -43.56 3.95
CA SER A 516 6.04 -42.74 3.90
C SER A 516 6.35 -42.08 5.25
N LEU A 517 5.34 -41.52 5.92
CA LEU A 517 5.51 -40.88 7.23
C LEU A 517 5.96 -41.91 8.29
N ILE A 518 5.25 -43.06 8.38
CA ILE A 518 5.60 -44.12 9.33
C ILE A 518 7.03 -44.62 9.05
N GLY A 519 7.41 -44.78 7.79
CA GLY A 519 8.76 -45.16 7.39
C GLY A 519 9.82 -44.20 7.89
N VAL A 520 9.62 -42.91 7.73
CA VAL A 520 10.56 -41.87 8.20
C VAL A 520 10.62 -41.85 9.74
N VAL A 521 9.48 -41.90 10.44
CA VAL A 521 9.41 -41.89 11.91
C VAL A 521 10.05 -43.15 12.51
N SER A 522 9.98 -44.30 11.83
CA SER A 522 10.54 -45.55 12.29
C SER A 522 12.04 -45.73 11.96
N SER A 523 12.62 -44.84 11.16
CA SER A 523 13.99 -44.97 10.66
C SER A 523 15.09 -44.46 11.62
N ILE A 524 14.75 -44.19 12.88
CA ILE A 524 15.62 -43.53 13.87
C ILE A 524 16.42 -44.53 14.74
#